data_6d63e201a5706c2f518589464588d380
#
_entry.id   6d63e201a5706c2f518589464588d380
#
_cell.length_a   1.000
_cell.length_b   1.000
_cell.length_c   1.000
_cell.angle_alpha   90.00
_cell.angle_beta   90.00
_cell.angle_gamma   90.00
#
_symmetry.space_group_name_H-M   'P 1'
#
loop_
_entity.id
_entity.type
_entity.pdbx_description
1 polymer ?
#
loop_
_entity_poly.entity_id
_entity_poly.type
_entity_poly.pdbx_seq_one_letter_code
_entity_poly.pdbx_strand_id
1 'polypeptide(L)'
;SRQNETQIAKEMIEEHFGAKNYAALVIPAGDYDHEQALIDELLQCDEVESITSLSSIEAMDGYALTDKLTPRQFSEMIDLDIDTTKLLYSVYAAENADYSKLITNMNDYSVPIIDMFMFVYDLKSDGYVQLDGELGDSIDDLYAQLNTAKKQLSGENYSRMLVYMNLPVEGDETYAFIDKVHTITAKYYDTSYFVGDSTSCYDLATSFATDNIIVSVLSVLFVILILFFTFKNAGLPVLLILVIQGSVWMNFSMSTITGASIFFLSYLIISSI
;
A
#
# COMPACT_ATOMS: atom_id res chain seq x y z
N SER A 1 -24.39 22.14 9.53
CA SER A 1 -22.95 22.54 9.59
C SER A 1 -22.59 23.16 8.25
N ARG A 2 -21.89 24.28 8.26
CA ARG A 2 -21.35 24.85 7.01
C ARG A 2 -20.26 23.90 6.51
N GLN A 3 -20.51 23.29 5.35
CA GLN A 3 -19.47 22.53 4.66
C GLN A 3 -18.32 23.46 4.31
N ASN A 4 -17.12 23.03 4.57
CA ASN A 4 -15.90 23.75 4.19
C ASN A 4 -15.68 23.56 2.67
N GLU A 5 -15.07 24.54 1.99
CA GLU A 5 -14.75 24.46 0.55
C GLU A 5 -14.00 23.17 0.19
N THR A 6 -13.11 22.71 1.08
CA THR A 6 -12.40 21.44 0.92
C THR A 6 -13.34 20.22 0.93
N GLN A 7 -14.38 20.22 1.78
CA GLN A 7 -15.38 19.14 1.81
C GLN A 7 -16.23 19.14 0.56
N ILE A 8 -16.62 20.30 0.07
CA ILE A 8 -17.38 20.44 -1.19
C ILE A 8 -16.55 19.95 -2.37
N ALA A 9 -15.26 20.33 -2.42
CA ALA A 9 -14.34 19.87 -3.46
C ALA A 9 -14.12 18.35 -3.40
N LYS A 10 -14.00 17.78 -2.21
CA LYS A 10 -13.89 16.34 -2.01
C LYS A 10 -15.14 15.60 -2.49
N GLU A 11 -16.35 16.06 -2.08
CA GLU A 11 -17.63 15.49 -2.52
C GLU A 11 -17.80 15.57 -4.05
N MET A 12 -17.40 16.69 -4.68
CA MET A 12 -17.42 16.82 -6.15
C MET A 12 -16.46 15.86 -6.85
N ILE A 13 -15.26 15.65 -6.29
CA ILE A 13 -14.29 14.66 -6.81
C ILE A 13 -14.86 13.25 -6.65
N GLU A 14 -15.42 12.93 -5.49
CA GLU A 14 -16.03 11.64 -5.20
C GLU A 14 -17.22 11.35 -6.11
N GLU A 15 -18.07 12.35 -6.37
CA GLU A 15 -19.26 12.21 -7.23
C GLU A 15 -18.91 12.03 -8.72
N HIS A 16 -17.86 12.71 -9.21
CA HIS A 16 -17.51 12.73 -10.64
C HIS A 16 -16.44 11.72 -11.03
N PHE A 17 -15.54 11.36 -10.12
CA PHE A 17 -14.40 10.46 -10.40
C PHE A 17 -14.44 9.15 -9.59
N GLY A 18 -15.39 9.02 -8.66
CA GLY A 18 -15.42 7.94 -7.69
C GLY A 18 -14.35 8.12 -6.60
N ALA A 19 -14.72 8.01 -5.35
CA ALA A 19 -13.73 7.93 -4.27
C ALA A 19 -13.09 6.54 -4.29
N LYS A 20 -11.89 6.44 -4.79
CA LYS A 20 -11.12 5.19 -4.67
C LYS A 20 -10.35 5.21 -3.36
N ASN A 21 -10.72 4.30 -2.46
CA ASN A 21 -9.91 4.05 -1.28
C ASN A 21 -8.66 3.27 -1.70
N TYR A 22 -7.49 3.78 -1.37
CA TYR A 22 -6.22 3.09 -1.65
C TYR A 22 -5.23 3.28 -0.51
N ALA A 23 -4.32 2.33 -0.39
CA ALA A 23 -3.19 2.42 0.52
C ALA A 23 -1.90 1.95 -0.18
N ALA A 24 -0.78 2.51 0.22
CA ALA A 24 0.53 2.14 -0.28
C ALA A 24 1.10 1.00 0.58
N LEU A 25 1.36 -0.14 -0.01
CA LEU A 25 2.10 -1.22 0.61
C LEU A 25 3.57 -1.08 0.23
N VAL A 26 4.42 -0.86 1.21
CA VAL A 26 5.88 -0.67 1.07
C VAL A 26 6.57 -1.93 1.56
N ILE A 27 7.36 -2.55 0.70
CA ILE A 27 8.07 -3.81 0.90
C ILE A 27 9.54 -3.64 0.53
N PRO A 28 10.47 -4.51 1.01
CA PRO A 28 11.85 -4.54 0.54
C PRO A 28 11.92 -4.71 -0.98
N ALA A 29 12.79 -3.91 -1.64
CA ALA A 29 12.98 -3.96 -3.09
C ALA A 29 13.90 -5.12 -3.51
N GLY A 30 13.78 -5.53 -4.78
CA GLY A 30 14.73 -6.40 -5.46
C GLY A 30 14.29 -7.85 -5.62
N ASP A 31 13.18 -8.26 -5.03
CA ASP A 31 12.62 -9.61 -5.19
C ASP A 31 11.28 -9.56 -5.96
N TYR A 32 11.37 -9.49 -7.28
CA TYR A 32 10.19 -9.41 -8.15
C TYR A 32 9.34 -10.69 -8.13
N ASP A 33 9.93 -11.86 -7.85
CA ASP A 33 9.18 -13.11 -7.78
C ASP A 33 8.26 -13.13 -6.55
N HIS A 34 8.77 -12.69 -5.39
CA HIS A 34 7.95 -12.52 -4.18
C HIS A 34 6.93 -11.38 -4.32
N GLU A 35 7.30 -10.28 -4.99
CA GLU A 35 6.39 -9.17 -5.27
C GLU A 35 5.21 -9.64 -6.12
N GLN A 36 5.46 -10.39 -7.21
CA GLN A 36 4.40 -10.93 -8.07
C GLN A 36 3.51 -11.93 -7.32
N ALA A 37 4.10 -12.85 -6.54
CA ALA A 37 3.34 -13.81 -5.76
C ALA A 37 2.44 -13.13 -4.72
N LEU A 38 2.91 -12.06 -4.09
CA LEU A 38 2.12 -11.25 -3.17
C LEU A 38 0.96 -10.54 -3.89
N ILE A 39 1.21 -9.97 -5.08
CA ILE A 39 0.17 -9.33 -5.91
C ILE A 39 -0.91 -10.35 -6.27
N ASP A 40 -0.51 -11.53 -6.74
CA ASP A 40 -1.44 -12.58 -7.16
C ASP A 40 -2.32 -13.04 -5.99
N GLU A 41 -1.77 -13.15 -4.77
CA GLU A 41 -2.55 -13.52 -3.58
C GLU A 41 -3.48 -12.38 -3.13
N LEU A 42 -3.04 -11.13 -3.17
CA LEU A 42 -3.88 -9.98 -2.83
C LEU A 42 -5.03 -9.78 -3.82
N LEU A 43 -4.80 -9.99 -5.12
CA LEU A 43 -5.84 -9.91 -6.15
C LEU A 43 -6.92 -11.01 -6.04
N GLN A 44 -6.68 -12.08 -5.26
CA GLN A 44 -7.70 -13.07 -4.93
C GLN A 44 -8.68 -12.61 -3.83
N CYS A 45 -8.39 -11.47 -3.18
CA CYS A 45 -9.27 -10.89 -2.18
C CYS A 45 -10.37 -10.06 -2.87
N ASP A 46 -11.64 -10.33 -2.57
CA ASP A 46 -12.80 -9.60 -3.12
C ASP A 46 -12.75 -8.10 -2.79
N GLU A 47 -12.06 -7.75 -1.71
CA GLU A 47 -11.88 -6.38 -1.23
C GLU A 47 -10.90 -5.55 -2.10
N VAL A 48 -10.07 -6.22 -2.94
CA VAL A 48 -9.09 -5.56 -3.81
C VAL A 48 -9.69 -5.29 -5.18
N GLU A 49 -9.72 -4.03 -5.60
CA GLU A 49 -10.13 -3.64 -6.94
C GLU A 49 -8.99 -3.82 -7.95
N SER A 50 -7.81 -3.31 -7.60
CA SER A 50 -6.62 -3.38 -8.44
C SER A 50 -5.36 -3.08 -7.63
N ILE A 51 -4.20 -3.45 -8.20
CA ILE A 51 -2.89 -3.14 -7.62
C ILE A 51 -2.03 -2.49 -8.70
N THR A 52 -1.37 -1.39 -8.36
CA THR A 52 -0.37 -0.75 -9.20
C THR A 52 1.01 -0.87 -8.55
N SER A 53 1.88 -1.61 -9.18
CA SER A 53 3.29 -1.80 -8.78
C SER A 53 4.16 -1.87 -10.03
N LEU A 54 5.47 -1.95 -9.85
CA LEU A 54 6.37 -2.18 -10.98
C LEU A 54 6.09 -3.53 -11.65
N SER A 55 5.78 -4.56 -10.85
CA SER A 55 5.48 -5.92 -11.33
C SER A 55 4.08 -6.08 -11.93
N SER A 56 3.18 -5.10 -11.79
CA SER A 56 1.85 -5.12 -12.42
C SER A 56 1.80 -4.35 -13.74
N ILE A 57 2.87 -3.66 -14.13
CA ILE A 57 2.90 -2.88 -15.38
C ILE A 57 3.25 -3.81 -16.53
N GLU A 58 2.35 -3.87 -17.53
CA GLU A 58 2.58 -4.59 -18.78
C GLU A 58 3.65 -3.86 -19.63
N ALA A 59 4.62 -4.61 -20.10
CA ALA A 59 5.68 -4.12 -20.98
C ALA A 59 5.27 -4.22 -22.44
N MET A 60 5.47 -5.40 -23.04
CA MET A 60 5.19 -5.74 -24.44
C MET A 60 4.75 -7.20 -24.54
N ASP A 61 3.94 -7.53 -25.50
CA ASP A 61 3.53 -8.90 -25.85
C ASP A 61 2.95 -9.72 -24.67
N GLY A 62 2.31 -9.03 -23.70
CA GLY A 62 1.70 -9.67 -22.52
C GLY A 62 2.67 -9.98 -21.39
N TYR A 63 3.94 -9.57 -21.50
CA TYR A 63 4.91 -9.66 -20.41
C TYR A 63 4.79 -8.45 -19.46
N ALA A 64 4.96 -8.70 -18.16
CA ALA A 64 5.15 -7.63 -17.19
C ALA A 64 6.58 -7.10 -17.23
N LEU A 65 6.81 -5.87 -16.77
CA LEU A 65 8.14 -5.25 -16.75
C LEU A 65 9.17 -6.03 -15.94
N THR A 66 8.73 -6.78 -14.96
CA THR A 66 9.59 -7.57 -14.06
C THR A 66 9.71 -9.04 -14.48
N ASP A 67 9.01 -9.45 -15.54
CA ASP A 67 9.16 -10.81 -16.08
C ASP A 67 10.59 -11.06 -16.53
N LYS A 68 11.10 -12.24 -16.20
CA LYS A 68 12.46 -12.65 -16.55
C LYS A 68 12.48 -13.32 -17.91
N LEU A 69 13.12 -12.71 -18.88
CA LEU A 69 13.30 -13.26 -20.22
C LEU A 69 14.67 -13.87 -20.42
N THR A 70 14.72 -14.98 -21.12
CA THR A 70 15.95 -15.56 -21.66
C THR A 70 16.47 -14.75 -22.84
N PRO A 71 17.74 -14.89 -23.27
CA PRO A 71 18.27 -14.18 -24.44
C PRO A 71 17.44 -14.40 -25.70
N ARG A 72 16.87 -15.60 -25.88
CA ARG A 72 16.03 -15.91 -27.03
C ARG A 72 14.69 -15.16 -26.97
N GLN A 73 14.01 -15.20 -25.85
CA GLN A 73 12.72 -14.50 -25.68
C GLN A 73 12.89 -13.00 -25.83
N PHE A 74 13.97 -12.43 -25.26
CA PHE A 74 14.26 -11.00 -25.40
C PHE A 74 14.60 -10.62 -26.84
N SER A 75 15.39 -11.43 -27.55
CA SER A 75 15.71 -11.25 -28.96
C SER A 75 14.44 -11.22 -29.84
N GLU A 76 13.51 -12.15 -29.61
CA GLU A 76 12.24 -12.24 -30.32
C GLU A 76 11.32 -11.04 -30.01
N MET A 77 11.29 -10.57 -28.75
CA MET A 77 10.45 -9.46 -28.31
C MET A 77 10.86 -8.11 -28.92
N ILE A 78 12.16 -7.83 -29.04
CA ILE A 78 12.65 -6.52 -29.53
C ILE A 78 13.21 -6.59 -30.98
N ASP A 79 13.05 -7.73 -31.65
CA ASP A 79 13.57 -7.97 -33.00
C ASP A 79 15.08 -7.70 -33.14
N LEU A 80 15.85 -8.14 -32.13
CA LEU A 80 17.32 -8.01 -32.10
C LEU A 80 17.99 -9.34 -32.43
N ASP A 81 19.12 -9.28 -33.13
CA ASP A 81 19.92 -10.49 -33.43
C ASP A 81 20.27 -11.27 -32.17
N ILE A 82 20.12 -12.61 -32.23
CA ILE A 82 20.32 -13.51 -31.10
C ILE A 82 21.75 -13.50 -30.56
N ASP A 83 22.75 -13.36 -31.42
CA ASP A 83 24.15 -13.38 -31.00
C ASP A 83 24.50 -12.06 -30.30
N THR A 84 23.96 -10.95 -30.78
CA THR A 84 24.05 -9.64 -30.11
C THR A 84 23.34 -9.68 -28.74
N THR A 85 22.15 -10.27 -28.67
CA THR A 85 21.42 -10.43 -27.41
C THR A 85 22.18 -11.28 -26.40
N LYS A 86 22.77 -12.40 -26.82
CA LYS A 86 23.61 -13.22 -25.94
C LYS A 86 24.83 -12.46 -25.42
N LEU A 87 25.42 -11.59 -26.25
CA LEU A 87 26.54 -10.76 -25.81
C LEU A 87 26.08 -9.78 -24.72
N LEU A 88 24.93 -9.10 -24.91
CA LEU A 88 24.36 -8.20 -23.91
C LEU A 88 24.11 -8.91 -22.57
N TYR A 89 23.51 -10.10 -22.60
CA TYR A 89 23.29 -10.91 -21.40
C TYR A 89 24.61 -11.33 -20.73
N SER A 90 25.65 -11.59 -21.51
CA SER A 90 26.96 -11.93 -20.97
C SER A 90 27.61 -10.76 -20.23
N VAL A 91 27.50 -9.54 -20.80
CA VAL A 91 28.01 -8.32 -20.16
C VAL A 91 27.22 -7.97 -18.93
N TYR A 92 25.89 -8.06 -18.99
CA TYR A 92 25.01 -7.85 -17.83
C TYR A 92 25.36 -8.79 -16.67
N ALA A 93 25.53 -10.09 -16.95
CA ALA A 93 25.89 -11.08 -15.94
C ALA A 93 27.28 -10.83 -15.33
N ALA A 94 28.24 -10.32 -16.12
CA ALA A 94 29.55 -9.95 -15.63
C ALA A 94 29.51 -8.75 -14.67
N GLU A 95 28.72 -7.74 -14.96
CA GLU A 95 28.56 -6.54 -14.12
C GLU A 95 27.76 -6.81 -12.83
N ASN A 96 26.80 -7.71 -12.90
CA ASN A 96 25.92 -8.03 -11.77
C ASN A 96 26.36 -9.24 -10.94
N ALA A 97 27.62 -9.69 -11.08
CA ALA A 97 28.21 -10.84 -10.37
C ALA A 97 27.47 -12.18 -10.57
N ASP A 98 26.62 -12.28 -11.59
CA ASP A 98 25.83 -13.47 -11.93
C ASP A 98 26.54 -14.42 -12.89
N TYR A 99 27.84 -14.23 -13.08
CA TYR A 99 28.65 -14.99 -14.04
C TYR A 99 28.61 -16.50 -13.83
N SER A 100 28.49 -16.94 -12.58
CA SER A 100 28.32 -18.36 -12.24
C SER A 100 27.04 -18.98 -12.78
N LYS A 101 25.94 -18.21 -12.83
CA LYS A 101 24.65 -18.64 -13.37
C LYS A 101 24.70 -18.75 -14.89
N LEU A 102 25.41 -17.82 -15.54
CA LEU A 102 25.60 -17.79 -16.99
C LEU A 102 26.39 -18.99 -17.49
N ILE A 103 27.50 -19.39 -16.79
CA ILE A 103 28.34 -20.51 -17.18
C ILE A 103 27.59 -21.85 -17.13
N THR A 104 26.62 -21.97 -16.23
CA THR A 104 25.85 -23.21 -16.08
C THR A 104 24.97 -23.48 -17.29
N ASN A 105 24.23 -22.49 -17.78
CA ASN A 105 23.48 -22.58 -19.04
C ASN A 105 23.01 -21.18 -19.50
N MET A 106 23.66 -20.62 -20.51
CA MET A 106 23.29 -19.32 -21.09
C MET A 106 21.85 -19.29 -21.64
N ASN A 107 21.35 -20.42 -22.11
CA ASN A 107 20.01 -20.47 -22.70
C ASN A 107 18.89 -20.38 -21.64
N ASP A 108 19.16 -20.72 -20.40
CA ASP A 108 18.22 -20.67 -19.27
C ASP A 108 18.46 -19.47 -18.37
N TYR A 109 19.54 -18.71 -18.59
CA TYR A 109 19.80 -17.48 -17.86
C TYR A 109 18.77 -16.43 -18.27
N SER A 110 18.03 -15.90 -17.30
CA SER A 110 16.96 -14.95 -17.53
C SER A 110 17.14 -13.70 -16.68
N VAL A 111 16.79 -12.55 -17.24
CA VAL A 111 16.93 -11.21 -16.63
C VAL A 111 15.59 -10.51 -16.72
N PRO A 112 15.17 -9.75 -15.67
CA PRO A 112 13.97 -8.93 -15.75
C PRO A 112 14.01 -7.95 -16.92
N ILE A 113 12.90 -7.82 -17.61
CA ILE A 113 12.78 -6.95 -18.80
C ILE A 113 13.26 -5.53 -18.46
N ILE A 114 12.78 -4.96 -17.37
CA ILE A 114 13.12 -3.61 -16.94
C ILE A 114 14.64 -3.44 -16.73
N ASP A 115 15.28 -4.42 -16.10
CA ASP A 115 16.72 -4.33 -15.81
C ASP A 115 17.54 -4.44 -17.09
N MET A 116 17.11 -5.29 -18.03
CA MET A 116 17.76 -5.39 -19.33
C MET A 116 17.59 -4.13 -20.17
N PHE A 117 16.41 -3.52 -20.20
CA PHE A 117 16.20 -2.25 -20.90
C PHE A 117 17.03 -1.10 -20.31
N MET A 118 17.08 -0.99 -18.98
CA MET A 118 17.89 0.03 -18.31
C MET A 118 19.37 -0.15 -18.65
N PHE A 119 19.84 -1.39 -18.63
CA PHE A 119 21.21 -1.75 -18.97
C PHE A 119 21.58 -1.42 -20.43
N VAL A 120 20.71 -1.76 -21.38
CA VAL A 120 20.91 -1.44 -22.82
C VAL A 120 20.97 0.06 -23.04
N TYR A 121 20.10 0.82 -22.35
CA TYR A 121 20.13 2.28 -22.41
C TYR A 121 21.44 2.85 -21.85
N ASP A 122 21.94 2.34 -20.72
CA ASP A 122 23.20 2.78 -20.12
C ASP A 122 24.38 2.51 -21.07
N LEU A 123 24.45 1.32 -21.69
CA LEU A 123 25.44 0.99 -22.70
C LEU A 123 25.37 1.90 -23.95
N LYS A 124 24.16 2.27 -24.40
CA LYS A 124 23.97 3.23 -25.49
C LYS A 124 24.45 4.62 -25.09
N SER A 125 24.08 5.08 -23.89
CA SER A 125 24.47 6.39 -23.36
C SER A 125 25.97 6.55 -23.22
N ASP A 126 26.63 5.48 -22.79
CA ASP A 126 28.10 5.42 -22.63
C ASP A 126 28.84 5.21 -23.97
N GLY A 127 28.11 5.02 -25.06
CA GLY A 127 28.67 4.88 -26.40
C GLY A 127 29.25 3.49 -26.71
N TYR A 128 28.98 2.47 -25.88
CA TYR A 128 29.42 1.09 -26.14
C TYR A 128 28.56 0.39 -27.20
N VAL A 129 27.30 0.79 -27.34
CA VAL A 129 26.36 0.25 -28.33
C VAL A 129 25.79 1.40 -29.16
N GLN A 130 25.88 1.26 -30.48
CA GLN A 130 25.24 2.17 -31.42
C GLN A 130 23.93 1.54 -31.86
N LEU A 131 22.82 2.14 -31.47
CA LEU A 131 21.48 1.80 -31.89
C LEU A 131 20.93 3.00 -32.67
N ASP A 132 21.02 2.93 -34.00
CA ASP A 132 20.62 4.00 -34.88
C ASP A 132 19.19 3.80 -35.42
N GLY A 133 18.50 4.91 -35.72
CA GLY A 133 17.17 4.90 -36.33
C GLY A 133 16.03 4.64 -35.32
N GLU A 134 14.93 4.08 -35.82
CA GLU A 134 13.68 3.89 -35.06
C GLU A 134 13.86 3.10 -33.76
N LEU A 135 14.79 2.13 -33.71
CA LEU A 135 15.07 1.36 -32.52
C LEU A 135 15.76 2.21 -31.44
N GLY A 136 16.69 3.09 -31.85
CA GLY A 136 17.37 4.00 -30.93
C GLY A 136 16.40 5.01 -30.28
N ASP A 137 15.51 5.60 -31.08
CA ASP A 137 14.50 6.55 -30.60
C ASP A 137 13.47 5.85 -29.67
N SER A 138 13.06 4.63 -30.04
CA SER A 138 12.12 3.84 -29.23
C SER A 138 12.69 3.47 -27.85
N ILE A 139 13.98 3.17 -27.77
CA ILE A 139 14.65 2.88 -26.50
C ILE A 139 14.73 4.12 -25.62
N ASP A 140 14.99 5.30 -26.19
CA ASP A 140 15.03 6.54 -25.40
C ASP A 140 13.65 6.91 -24.82
N ASP A 141 12.60 6.79 -25.62
CA ASP A 141 11.22 7.06 -25.19
C ASP A 141 10.78 6.06 -24.12
N LEU A 142 11.08 4.78 -24.30
CA LEU A 142 10.78 3.73 -23.36
C LEU A 142 11.54 3.93 -22.06
N TYR A 143 12.84 4.25 -22.11
CA TYR A 143 13.65 4.56 -20.94
C TYR A 143 13.05 5.69 -20.09
N ALA A 144 12.61 6.77 -20.72
CA ALA A 144 12.01 7.90 -20.01
C ALA A 144 10.75 7.49 -19.22
N GLN A 145 9.91 6.64 -19.83
CA GLN A 145 8.71 6.10 -19.20
C GLN A 145 9.06 5.12 -18.07
N LEU A 146 9.95 4.16 -18.32
CA LEU A 146 10.39 3.15 -17.35
C LEU A 146 11.11 3.77 -16.14
N ASN A 147 11.98 4.75 -16.40
CA ASN A 147 12.69 5.46 -15.34
C ASN A 147 11.72 6.26 -14.44
N THR A 148 10.67 6.83 -15.02
CA THR A 148 9.62 7.52 -14.27
C THR A 148 8.82 6.53 -13.42
N ALA A 149 8.40 5.41 -13.99
CA ALA A 149 7.70 4.34 -13.26
C ALA A 149 8.58 3.76 -12.15
N LYS A 150 9.84 3.43 -12.46
CA LYS A 150 10.81 2.91 -11.48
C LYS A 150 11.01 3.87 -10.32
N LYS A 151 11.23 5.16 -10.58
CA LYS A 151 11.39 6.18 -9.53
C LYS A 151 10.16 6.37 -8.66
N GLN A 152 8.97 6.13 -9.19
CA GLN A 152 7.73 6.27 -8.43
C GLN A 152 7.39 5.00 -7.62
N LEU A 153 7.69 3.82 -8.15
CA LEU A 153 7.23 2.54 -7.60
C LEU A 153 8.35 1.72 -6.94
N SER A 154 9.62 1.95 -7.31
CA SER A 154 10.76 1.23 -6.73
C SER A 154 11.89 2.20 -6.40
N GLY A 155 12.33 2.16 -5.16
CA GLY A 155 13.52 2.85 -4.67
C GLY A 155 14.71 1.90 -4.52
N GLU A 156 15.78 2.39 -3.92
CA GLU A 156 17.00 1.61 -3.68
C GLU A 156 16.77 0.45 -2.68
N ASN A 157 15.99 0.67 -1.63
CA ASN A 157 15.79 -0.28 -0.55
C ASN A 157 14.35 -0.81 -0.47
N TYR A 158 13.38 -0.10 -1.03
CA TYR A 158 11.96 -0.41 -0.91
C TYR A 158 11.22 -0.25 -2.22
N SER A 159 10.30 -1.17 -2.49
CA SER A 159 9.28 -1.06 -3.54
C SER A 159 7.95 -0.63 -2.92
N ARG A 160 7.15 0.07 -3.72
CA ARG A 160 5.82 0.55 -3.35
C ARG A 160 4.78 -0.01 -4.31
N MET A 161 3.76 -0.66 -3.78
CA MET A 161 2.54 -1.00 -4.52
C MET A 161 1.35 -0.20 -3.98
N LEU A 162 0.51 0.30 -4.87
CA LEU A 162 -0.74 0.97 -4.53
C LEU A 162 -1.86 -0.06 -4.62
N VAL A 163 -2.46 -0.37 -3.49
CA VAL A 163 -3.58 -1.31 -3.38
C VAL A 163 -4.87 -0.49 -3.35
N TYR A 164 -5.68 -0.61 -4.40
CA TYR A 164 -7.00 0.02 -4.51
C TYR A 164 -8.06 -0.94 -3.96
N MET A 165 -8.90 -0.41 -3.08
CA MET A 165 -9.85 -1.21 -2.30
C MET A 165 -11.29 -0.82 -2.61
N ASN A 166 -12.18 -1.83 -2.73
CA ASN A 166 -13.63 -1.67 -2.83
C ASN A 166 -14.30 -1.49 -1.45
N LEU A 167 -13.61 -0.87 -0.52
CA LEU A 167 -14.05 -0.69 0.86
C LEU A 167 -14.08 0.81 1.21
N PRO A 168 -14.94 1.23 2.14
CA PRO A 168 -14.90 2.60 2.65
C PRO A 168 -13.59 2.86 3.40
N VAL A 169 -13.26 4.14 3.63
CA VAL A 169 -12.03 4.51 4.36
C VAL A 169 -12.05 4.01 5.81
N GLU A 170 -13.23 3.97 6.42
CA GLU A 170 -13.44 3.56 7.82
C GLU A 170 -14.51 2.46 7.91
N GLY A 171 -14.34 1.52 8.84
CA GLY A 171 -15.32 0.49 9.16
C GLY A 171 -14.67 -0.85 9.51
N ASP A 172 -15.46 -1.72 10.15
CA ASP A 172 -14.99 -3.02 10.64
C ASP A 172 -14.47 -3.91 9.51
N GLU A 173 -15.11 -3.86 8.33
CA GLU A 173 -14.69 -4.63 7.15
C GLU A 173 -13.33 -4.16 6.64
N THR A 174 -13.11 -2.84 6.59
CA THR A 174 -11.83 -2.25 6.18
C THR A 174 -10.72 -2.59 7.17
N TYR A 175 -11.02 -2.56 8.47
CA TYR A 175 -10.07 -2.90 9.51
C TYR A 175 -9.69 -4.39 9.48
N ALA A 176 -10.67 -5.27 9.28
CA ALA A 176 -10.42 -6.69 9.10
C ALA A 176 -9.57 -6.97 7.82
N PHE A 177 -9.80 -6.22 6.75
CA PHE A 177 -9.00 -6.32 5.54
C PHE A 177 -7.55 -5.85 5.75
N ILE A 178 -7.32 -4.77 6.51
CA ILE A 178 -5.95 -4.33 6.87
C ILE A 178 -5.19 -5.44 7.60
N ASP A 179 -5.81 -6.10 8.59
CA ASP A 179 -5.22 -7.26 9.28
C ASP A 179 -4.93 -8.42 8.32
N LYS A 180 -5.83 -8.67 7.35
CA LYS A 180 -5.65 -9.68 6.31
C LYS A 180 -4.46 -9.35 5.42
N VAL A 181 -4.28 -8.09 4.98
CA VAL A 181 -3.12 -7.63 4.20
C VAL A 181 -1.83 -7.85 4.97
N HIS A 182 -1.77 -7.48 6.26
CA HIS A 182 -0.61 -7.75 7.10
C HIS A 182 -0.28 -9.24 7.19
N THR A 183 -1.30 -10.08 7.36
CA THR A 183 -1.13 -11.55 7.43
C THR A 183 -0.62 -12.14 6.13
N ILE A 184 -1.14 -11.69 4.98
CA ILE A 184 -0.71 -12.14 3.66
C ILE A 184 0.72 -11.70 3.40
N THR A 185 1.02 -10.40 3.61
CA THR A 185 2.34 -9.83 3.35
C THR A 185 3.44 -10.48 4.19
N ALA A 186 3.13 -10.83 5.45
CA ALA A 186 4.07 -11.51 6.34
C ALA A 186 4.52 -12.91 5.86
N LYS A 187 3.83 -13.51 4.88
CA LYS A 187 4.28 -14.79 4.28
C LYS A 187 5.48 -14.60 3.35
N TYR A 188 5.63 -13.41 2.78
CA TYR A 188 6.64 -13.07 1.75
C TYR A 188 7.73 -12.17 2.29
N TYR A 189 7.42 -11.28 3.24
CA TYR A 189 8.34 -10.26 3.75
C TYR A 189 8.28 -10.16 5.27
N ASP A 190 9.45 -10.17 5.91
CA ASP A 190 9.58 -9.98 7.37
C ASP A 190 9.26 -8.54 7.80
N THR A 191 9.43 -7.59 6.89
CA THR A 191 9.18 -6.17 7.13
C THR A 191 8.36 -5.58 6.00
N SER A 192 7.24 -4.97 6.35
CA SER A 192 6.38 -4.24 5.41
C SER A 192 5.65 -3.12 6.12
N TYR A 193 5.23 -2.11 5.36
CA TYR A 193 4.45 -0.99 5.87
C TYR A 193 3.24 -0.78 4.95
N PHE A 194 2.05 -0.75 5.54
CA PHE A 194 0.81 -0.47 4.83
C PHE A 194 0.30 0.89 5.28
N VAL A 195 0.29 1.89 4.37
CA VAL A 195 0.12 3.31 4.70
C VAL A 195 -0.94 3.95 3.81
N GLY A 196 -1.93 4.56 4.41
CA GLY A 196 -3.03 5.24 3.73
C GLY A 196 -4.00 5.87 4.72
N ASP A 197 -5.09 6.45 4.22
CA ASP A 197 -6.11 7.04 5.07
C ASP A 197 -6.77 5.97 5.95
N SER A 198 -7.11 4.82 5.37
CA SER A 198 -7.73 3.70 6.09
C SER A 198 -6.84 3.12 7.18
N THR A 199 -5.53 2.99 6.91
CA THR A 199 -4.59 2.48 7.92
C THR A 199 -4.38 3.48 9.04
N SER A 200 -4.40 4.78 8.73
CA SER A 200 -4.35 5.84 9.75
C SER A 200 -5.59 5.81 10.64
N CYS A 201 -6.77 5.61 10.06
CA CYS A 201 -8.02 5.46 10.83
C CYS A 201 -7.99 4.19 11.69
N TYR A 202 -7.48 3.08 11.17
CA TYR A 202 -7.30 1.83 11.90
C TYR A 202 -6.36 1.98 13.10
N ASP A 203 -5.19 2.59 12.91
CA ASP A 203 -4.21 2.83 13.96
C ASP A 203 -4.77 3.75 15.07
N LEU A 204 -5.50 4.79 14.66
CA LEU A 204 -6.20 5.66 15.59
C LEU A 204 -7.27 4.87 16.37
N ALA A 205 -8.14 4.12 15.68
CA ALA A 205 -9.22 3.37 16.32
C ALA A 205 -8.68 2.35 17.34
N THR A 206 -7.63 1.60 17.00
CA THR A 206 -7.02 0.58 17.84
C THR A 206 -6.26 1.17 19.03
N SER A 207 -5.49 2.25 18.82
CA SER A 207 -4.75 2.93 19.88
C SER A 207 -5.68 3.60 20.89
N PHE A 208 -6.71 4.31 20.38
CA PHE A 208 -7.63 5.04 21.26
C PHE A 208 -8.62 4.14 21.98
N ALA A 209 -8.96 2.96 21.45
CA ALA A 209 -9.91 2.05 22.12
C ALA A 209 -9.43 1.67 23.52
N THR A 210 -8.15 1.34 23.68
CA THR A 210 -7.56 0.99 24.98
C THR A 210 -7.41 2.21 25.89
N ASP A 211 -6.91 3.33 25.37
CA ASP A 211 -6.71 4.55 26.15
C ASP A 211 -8.03 5.13 26.64
N ASN A 212 -9.07 5.09 25.80
CA ASN A 212 -10.39 5.60 26.17
C ASN A 212 -11.04 4.80 27.34
N ILE A 213 -10.86 3.48 27.37
CA ILE A 213 -11.32 2.65 28.49
C ILE A 213 -10.58 3.05 29.79
N ILE A 214 -9.27 3.20 29.74
CA ILE A 214 -8.46 3.57 30.90
C ILE A 214 -8.86 4.96 31.42
N VAL A 215 -8.96 5.94 30.53
CA VAL A 215 -9.35 7.31 30.89
C VAL A 215 -10.77 7.35 31.45
N SER A 216 -11.72 6.62 30.87
CA SER A 216 -13.09 6.56 31.33
C SER A 216 -13.19 5.94 32.76
N VAL A 217 -12.51 4.82 33.01
CA VAL A 217 -12.47 4.19 34.32
C VAL A 217 -11.83 5.11 35.35
N LEU A 218 -10.72 5.75 35.01
CA LEU A 218 -10.02 6.66 35.91
C LEU A 218 -10.85 7.91 36.19
N SER A 219 -11.53 8.46 35.22
CA SER A 219 -12.44 9.62 35.38
C SER A 219 -13.58 9.29 36.31
N VAL A 220 -14.25 8.15 36.13
CA VAL A 220 -15.32 7.69 37.01
C VAL A 220 -14.81 7.52 38.47
N LEU A 221 -13.63 6.93 38.63
CA LEU A 221 -13.01 6.74 39.93
C LEU A 221 -12.71 8.06 40.61
N PHE A 222 -12.16 9.04 39.94
CA PHE A 222 -11.91 10.38 40.50
C PHE A 222 -13.20 11.12 40.83
N VAL A 223 -14.24 11.03 40.02
CA VAL A 223 -15.54 11.61 40.32
C VAL A 223 -16.14 10.97 41.59
N ILE A 224 -16.08 9.65 41.72
CA ILE A 224 -16.51 8.94 42.96
C ILE A 224 -15.77 9.47 44.15
N LEU A 225 -14.44 9.59 44.11
CA LEU A 225 -13.64 10.08 45.22
C LEU A 225 -14.00 11.52 45.62
N ILE A 226 -14.11 12.43 44.64
CA ILE A 226 -14.46 13.84 44.89
C ILE A 226 -15.85 13.94 45.53
N LEU A 227 -16.83 13.22 44.98
CA LEU A 227 -18.20 13.25 45.51
C LEU A 227 -18.28 12.61 46.91
N PHE A 228 -17.53 11.55 47.17
CA PHE A 228 -17.46 10.90 48.49
C PHE A 228 -16.93 11.87 49.55
N PHE A 229 -15.85 12.59 49.24
CA PHE A 229 -15.28 13.57 50.18
C PHE A 229 -16.17 14.80 50.35
N THR A 230 -16.92 15.19 49.30
CA THR A 230 -17.79 16.39 49.32
C THR A 230 -19.08 16.14 50.12
N PHE A 231 -19.75 15.03 49.85
CA PHE A 231 -21.08 14.80 50.42
C PHE A 231 -21.12 13.98 51.72
N LYS A 232 -20.02 13.37 52.12
CA LYS A 232 -19.91 12.52 53.31
C LYS A 232 -21.01 11.43 53.44
N ASN A 233 -21.62 11.09 52.28
CA ASN A 233 -22.69 10.10 52.14
C ASN A 233 -22.51 9.38 50.81
N ALA A 234 -22.48 8.04 50.81
CA ALA A 234 -22.21 7.24 49.64
C ALA A 234 -23.37 7.11 48.65
N GLY A 235 -24.61 7.34 49.07
CA GLY A 235 -25.79 7.11 48.25
C GLY A 235 -25.99 8.15 47.13
N LEU A 236 -25.74 9.41 47.41
CA LEU A 236 -25.96 10.51 46.48
C LEU A 236 -24.93 10.52 45.33
N PRO A 237 -23.61 10.30 45.57
CA PRO A 237 -22.60 10.11 44.54
C PRO A 237 -22.90 8.97 43.57
N VAL A 238 -23.31 7.82 44.07
CA VAL A 238 -23.63 6.65 43.23
C VAL A 238 -24.80 6.95 42.31
N LEU A 239 -25.86 7.60 42.79
CA LEU A 239 -27.01 7.97 41.98
C LEU A 239 -26.65 8.99 40.89
N LEU A 240 -25.81 9.98 41.22
CA LEU A 240 -25.35 11.00 40.29
C LEU A 240 -24.51 10.40 39.14
N ILE A 241 -23.59 9.48 39.46
CA ILE A 241 -22.77 8.76 38.50
C ILE A 241 -23.63 7.88 37.59
N LEU A 242 -24.61 7.16 38.16
CA LEU A 242 -25.53 6.35 37.34
C LEU A 242 -26.30 7.20 36.32
N VAL A 243 -26.75 8.40 36.72
CA VAL A 243 -27.46 9.30 35.81
C VAL A 243 -26.55 9.83 34.70
N ILE A 244 -25.34 10.29 35.06
CA ILE A 244 -24.38 10.82 34.08
C ILE A 244 -23.93 9.72 33.13
N GLN A 245 -23.49 8.58 33.66
CA GLN A 245 -23.00 7.46 32.86
C GLN A 245 -24.13 6.85 31.99
N GLY A 246 -25.34 6.77 32.55
CA GLY A 246 -26.52 6.36 31.78
C GLY A 246 -26.82 7.27 30.62
N SER A 247 -26.69 8.59 30.80
CA SER A 247 -26.87 9.58 29.71
C SER A 247 -25.83 9.45 28.60
N VAL A 248 -24.55 9.21 28.97
CA VAL A 248 -23.46 8.96 28.00
C VAL A 248 -23.72 7.67 27.21
N TRP A 249 -24.07 6.58 27.87
CA TRP A 249 -24.39 5.31 27.20
C TRP A 249 -25.63 5.39 26.32
N MET A 250 -26.66 6.13 26.75
CA MET A 250 -27.85 6.35 25.94
C MET A 250 -27.51 7.12 24.66
N ASN A 251 -26.60 8.09 24.74
CA ASN A 251 -26.15 8.86 23.57
C ASN A 251 -25.40 7.97 22.58
N PHE A 252 -24.51 7.08 23.04
CA PHE A 252 -23.83 6.12 22.17
C PHE A 252 -24.78 5.07 21.56
N SER A 253 -25.77 4.61 22.32
CA SER A 253 -26.75 3.63 21.83
C SER A 253 -27.63 4.17 20.71
N MET A 254 -27.83 5.50 20.62
CA MET A 254 -28.60 6.12 19.56
C MET A 254 -28.01 5.86 18.17
N SER A 255 -26.69 5.80 18.00
CA SER A 255 -26.06 5.49 16.73
C SER A 255 -26.39 4.06 16.26
N THR A 256 -26.38 3.10 17.18
CA THR A 256 -26.73 1.71 16.90
C THR A 256 -28.23 1.57 16.53
N ILE A 257 -29.11 2.35 17.18
CA ILE A 257 -30.56 2.32 16.94
C ILE A 257 -30.90 2.99 15.61
N THR A 258 -30.23 4.09 15.28
CA THR A 258 -30.52 4.90 14.07
C THR A 258 -29.76 4.43 12.84
N GLY A 259 -28.79 3.52 12.98
CA GLY A 259 -27.92 3.06 11.91
C GLY A 259 -27.00 4.16 11.37
N ALA A 260 -26.88 5.30 12.06
CA ALA A 260 -26.01 6.38 11.67
C ALA A 260 -24.60 6.15 12.21
N SER A 261 -23.60 6.13 11.35
CA SER A 261 -22.19 6.09 11.77
C SER A 261 -21.83 7.40 12.50
N ILE A 262 -21.29 7.29 13.71
CA ILE A 262 -20.73 8.43 14.41
C ILE A 262 -19.28 8.59 13.93
N PHE A 263 -18.96 9.76 13.38
CA PHE A 263 -17.59 10.09 13.01
C PHE A 263 -16.69 10.03 14.25
N PHE A 264 -15.51 9.42 14.12
CA PHE A 264 -14.58 9.16 15.22
C PHE A 264 -14.28 10.41 16.09
N LEU A 265 -14.15 11.58 15.47
CA LEU A 265 -13.94 12.84 16.18
C LEU A 265 -15.14 13.19 17.11
N SER A 266 -16.37 12.89 16.70
CA SER A 266 -17.57 13.09 17.50
C SER A 266 -17.61 12.15 18.70
N TYR A 267 -17.14 10.90 18.53
CA TYR A 267 -16.97 9.94 19.60
C TYR A 267 -16.00 10.46 20.66
N LEU A 268 -14.83 10.98 20.26
CA LEU A 268 -13.85 11.57 21.15
C LEU A 268 -14.40 12.77 21.94
N ILE A 269 -15.13 13.67 21.27
CA ILE A 269 -15.73 14.83 21.90
C ILE A 269 -16.76 14.40 22.96
N ILE A 270 -17.64 13.45 22.63
CA ILE A 270 -18.68 12.95 23.56
C ILE A 270 -18.07 12.22 24.76
N SER A 271 -16.98 11.47 24.55
CA SER A 271 -16.31 10.74 25.63
C SER A 271 -15.46 11.63 26.54
N SER A 272 -15.11 12.84 26.10
CA SER A 272 -14.29 13.80 26.86
C SER A 272 -15.10 14.77 27.73
N ILE A 273 -16.42 14.81 27.57
CA ILE A 273 -17.35 15.61 28.38
C ILE A 273 -17.86 14.80 29.56
#